data_738d3a8ab102c4f476b00705431e26b8
#
_entry.id   738d3a8ab102c4f476b00705431e26b8
#
_cell.length_a   1.000
_cell.length_b   1.000
_cell.length_c   1.000
_cell.angle_alpha   90.00
_cell.angle_beta   90.00
_cell.angle_gamma   90.00
#
_symmetry.space_group_name_H-M   'P 1'
#
loop_
_entity.id
_entity.type
_entity.pdbx_description
1 polymer ?
#
loop_
_entity_poly.entity_id
_entity_poly.type
_entity_poly.pdbx_seq_one_letter_code
_entity_poly.pdbx_strand_id
1 'polypeptide(L)'
;DVIKRRQADGEWICAAPYGYLVTEGKQFEVVPTEAATVRKIFDLYNNDGWGYKKIANYLTDTGVPTPRMSERLRKEAAGKKTTRDAKNAWAIVTVQGILDNDFYIGTLRQGKYTRAKINGKEVRRDEGEHIVIENHHQAIIDYRTFATTRALREKRSRNNYRGVKVNDNVYSGFLQCGDCGSPLFAMSRSDLAPAYTCGTYHRRGLKGCTSHHIRVDRLDELLKNYVQKLADGSSAML
;
A
#
# COMPACT_ATOMS: atom_id res chain seq x y z
N ASP A 1 -19.02 22.73 12.97
CA ASP A 1 -18.78 21.57 12.12
C ASP A 1 -18.94 20.28 12.93
N VAL A 2 -20.02 19.51 12.66
CA VAL A 2 -20.39 18.29 13.40
C VAL A 2 -19.27 17.25 13.40
N ILE A 3 -18.56 17.09 12.28
CA ILE A 3 -17.47 16.11 12.16
C ILE A 3 -16.30 16.47 13.09
N LYS A 4 -15.90 17.73 13.13
CA LYS A 4 -14.80 18.17 14.01
C LYS A 4 -15.14 17.98 15.49
N ARG A 5 -16.39 18.26 15.88
CA ARG A 5 -16.86 18.04 17.25
C ARG A 5 -16.78 16.54 17.62
N ARG A 6 -17.33 15.66 16.78
CA ARG A 6 -17.26 14.21 16.99
C ARG A 6 -15.83 13.69 17.05
N GLN A 7 -14.94 14.24 16.23
CA GLN A 7 -13.50 13.90 16.28
C GLN A 7 -12.83 14.36 17.59
N ALA A 8 -13.19 15.56 18.07
CA ALA A 8 -12.69 16.07 19.35
C ALA A 8 -13.20 15.25 20.54
N ASP A 9 -14.43 14.75 20.45
CA ASP A 9 -15.05 13.87 21.44
C ASP A 9 -14.50 12.42 21.37
N GLY A 10 -13.51 12.14 20.50
CA GLY A 10 -12.91 10.81 20.35
C GLY A 10 -13.77 9.81 19.56
N GLU A 11 -14.86 10.26 18.93
CA GLU A 11 -15.67 9.36 18.14
C GLU A 11 -14.97 8.94 16.83
N TRP A 12 -14.92 7.62 16.60
CA TRP A 12 -14.41 7.06 15.35
C TRP A 12 -15.54 6.84 14.33
N ILE A 13 -15.37 7.36 13.12
CA ILE A 13 -16.40 7.32 12.06
C ILE A 13 -16.00 6.47 10.84
N CYS A 14 -14.83 5.85 10.87
CA CYS A 14 -14.29 5.03 9.79
C CYS A 14 -14.25 3.54 10.17
N ALA A 15 -13.81 2.69 9.26
CA ALA A 15 -13.47 1.31 9.58
C ALA A 15 -12.28 1.26 10.56
N ALA A 16 -12.32 0.34 11.52
CA ALA A 16 -11.22 0.15 12.45
C ALA A 16 -9.95 -0.28 11.70
N PRO A 17 -8.75 0.12 12.18
CA PRO A 17 -7.52 -0.45 11.71
C PRO A 17 -7.46 -1.97 11.91
N TYR A 18 -6.71 -2.66 11.05
CA TYR A 18 -6.49 -4.11 11.16
C TYR A 18 -5.99 -4.47 12.57
N GLY A 19 -6.57 -5.49 13.18
CA GLY A 19 -6.32 -5.84 14.57
C GLY A 19 -7.40 -5.37 15.54
N TYR A 20 -8.31 -4.52 15.08
CA TYR A 20 -9.42 -3.99 15.90
C TYR A 20 -10.78 -4.08 15.21
N LEU A 21 -11.82 -4.09 16.03
CA LEU A 21 -13.22 -3.91 15.63
C LEU A 21 -13.78 -2.69 16.38
N VAL A 22 -14.76 -2.04 15.77
CA VAL A 22 -15.60 -1.05 16.44
C VAL A 22 -16.89 -1.74 16.87
N THR A 23 -17.19 -1.71 18.16
CA THR A 23 -18.43 -2.24 18.74
C THR A 23 -19.61 -1.31 18.49
N GLU A 24 -20.83 -1.78 18.77
CA GLU A 24 -22.04 -0.93 18.74
C GLU A 24 -21.94 0.27 19.69
N GLY A 25 -21.23 0.12 20.81
CA GLY A 25 -20.90 1.20 21.76
C GLY A 25 -19.79 2.14 21.28
N LYS A 26 -19.33 2.04 20.01
CA LYS A 26 -18.25 2.84 19.41
C LYS A 26 -16.88 2.69 20.09
N GLN A 27 -16.68 1.61 20.86
CA GLN A 27 -15.40 1.28 21.47
C GLN A 27 -14.60 0.35 20.57
N PHE A 28 -13.29 0.35 20.75
CA PHE A 28 -12.40 -0.55 20.02
C PHE A 28 -12.15 -1.83 20.80
N GLU A 29 -12.40 -2.97 20.15
CA GLU A 29 -12.05 -4.29 20.66
C GLU A 29 -10.92 -4.89 19.83
N VAL A 30 -9.97 -5.54 20.51
CA VAL A 30 -8.85 -6.22 19.87
C VAL A 30 -9.33 -7.55 19.27
N VAL A 31 -9.03 -7.77 17.99
CA VAL A 31 -9.22 -9.05 17.32
C VAL A 31 -7.97 -9.92 17.52
N PRO A 32 -8.01 -10.99 18.34
CA PRO A 32 -6.79 -11.69 18.76
C PRO A 32 -5.94 -12.23 17.61
N THR A 33 -6.56 -12.81 16.59
CA THR A 33 -5.87 -13.37 15.41
C THR A 33 -5.17 -12.29 14.57
N GLU A 34 -5.82 -11.15 14.35
CA GLU A 34 -5.25 -10.03 13.63
C GLU A 34 -4.18 -9.32 14.46
N ALA A 35 -4.40 -9.18 15.75
CA ALA A 35 -3.42 -8.61 16.69
C ALA A 35 -2.14 -9.45 16.75
N ALA A 36 -2.24 -10.77 16.70
CA ALA A 36 -1.08 -11.65 16.59
C ALA A 36 -0.29 -11.38 15.30
N THR A 37 -0.99 -11.16 14.18
CA THR A 37 -0.36 -10.78 12.91
C THR A 37 0.33 -9.41 13.00
N VAL A 38 -0.30 -8.42 13.63
CA VAL A 38 0.30 -7.10 13.86
C VAL A 38 1.59 -7.24 14.67
N ARG A 39 1.56 -7.95 15.80
CA ARG A 39 2.76 -8.20 16.62
C ARG A 39 3.85 -8.89 15.82
N LYS A 40 3.51 -9.89 15.00
CA LYS A 40 4.48 -10.58 14.13
C LYS A 40 5.11 -9.65 13.10
N ILE A 41 4.36 -8.72 12.52
CA ILE A 41 4.90 -7.72 11.59
C ILE A 41 5.95 -6.85 12.28
N PHE A 42 5.68 -6.36 13.50
CA PHE A 42 6.62 -5.58 14.28
C PHE A 42 7.86 -6.38 14.67
N ASP A 43 7.69 -7.63 15.08
CA ASP A 43 8.77 -8.55 15.44
C ASP A 43 9.72 -8.81 14.26
N LEU A 44 9.19 -9.21 13.10
CA LEU A 44 9.97 -9.44 11.88
C LEU A 44 10.73 -8.17 11.41
N TYR A 45 10.14 -7.00 11.63
CA TYR A 45 10.77 -5.74 11.25
C TYR A 45 11.89 -5.32 12.22
N ASN A 46 11.64 -5.39 13.53
CA ASN A 46 12.53 -4.90 14.57
C ASN A 46 13.65 -5.89 14.90
N ASN A 47 13.30 -7.17 15.08
CA ASN A 47 14.22 -8.19 15.57
C ASN A 47 14.91 -8.94 14.43
N ASP A 48 14.16 -9.35 13.40
CA ASP A 48 14.71 -10.08 12.25
C ASP A 48 15.26 -9.15 11.17
N GLY A 49 15.06 -7.84 11.29
CA GLY A 49 15.56 -6.84 10.36
C GLY A 49 14.93 -6.88 8.95
N TRP A 50 13.77 -7.53 8.79
CA TRP A 50 13.14 -7.70 7.49
C TRP A 50 12.62 -6.38 6.91
N GLY A 51 12.72 -6.23 5.59
CA GLY A 51 12.09 -5.11 4.88
C GLY A 51 10.61 -5.38 4.58
N TYR A 52 9.85 -4.33 4.31
CA TYR A 52 8.40 -4.37 4.05
C TYR A 52 8.01 -5.41 2.98
N LYS A 53 8.78 -5.51 1.89
CA LYS A 53 8.53 -6.46 0.80
C LYS A 53 8.66 -7.92 1.27
N LYS A 54 9.70 -8.23 2.06
CA LYS A 54 9.92 -9.57 2.58
C LYS A 54 8.79 -9.98 3.52
N ILE A 55 8.37 -9.08 4.41
CA ILE A 55 7.24 -9.28 5.34
C ILE A 55 5.93 -9.50 4.56
N ALA A 56 5.62 -8.64 3.58
CA ALA A 56 4.41 -8.77 2.77
C ALA A 56 4.36 -10.11 2.01
N ASN A 57 5.48 -10.53 1.43
CA ASN A 57 5.59 -11.80 0.75
C ASN A 57 5.42 -12.99 1.70
N TYR A 58 6.06 -12.94 2.87
CA TYR A 58 5.92 -13.96 3.90
C TYR A 58 4.45 -14.14 4.33
N LEU A 59 3.76 -13.05 4.67
CA LEU A 59 2.36 -13.10 5.07
C LEU A 59 1.45 -13.63 3.95
N THR A 60 1.76 -13.31 2.70
CA THR A 60 1.04 -13.85 1.55
C THR A 60 1.31 -15.35 1.36
N ASP A 61 2.56 -15.78 1.45
CA ASP A 61 2.98 -17.18 1.25
C ASP A 61 2.48 -18.10 2.35
N THR A 62 2.34 -17.57 3.57
CA THR A 62 1.76 -18.30 4.72
C THR A 62 0.24 -18.22 4.79
N GLY A 63 -0.42 -17.61 3.79
CA GLY A 63 -1.88 -17.57 3.69
C GLY A 63 -2.57 -16.68 4.73
N VAL A 64 -1.84 -15.75 5.38
CA VAL A 64 -2.43 -14.83 6.35
C VAL A 64 -3.39 -13.87 5.62
N PRO A 65 -4.68 -13.80 6.03
CA PRO A 65 -5.65 -12.93 5.39
C PRO A 65 -5.22 -11.47 5.45
N THR A 66 -5.34 -10.78 4.31
CA THR A 66 -5.12 -9.32 4.29
C THR A 66 -6.19 -8.59 5.09
N PRO A 67 -5.98 -7.33 5.52
CA PRO A 67 -6.99 -6.56 6.24
C PRO A 67 -8.37 -6.55 5.55
N ARG A 68 -8.38 -6.41 4.22
CA ARG A 68 -9.61 -6.44 3.43
C ARG A 68 -10.23 -7.84 3.35
N MET A 69 -9.41 -8.88 3.25
CA MET A 69 -9.89 -10.26 3.26
C MET A 69 -10.47 -10.63 4.64
N SER A 70 -9.81 -10.26 5.74
CA SER A 70 -10.33 -10.45 7.09
C SER A 70 -11.68 -9.76 7.30
N GLU A 71 -11.80 -8.50 6.85
CA GLU A 71 -13.08 -7.78 6.89
C GLU A 71 -14.16 -8.49 6.09
N ARG A 72 -13.83 -8.97 4.89
CA ARG A 72 -14.74 -9.74 4.04
C ARG A 72 -15.21 -11.02 4.73
N LEU A 73 -14.28 -11.82 5.26
CA LEU A 73 -14.61 -13.07 5.96
C LEU A 73 -15.52 -12.82 7.17
N ARG A 74 -15.29 -11.77 7.94
CA ARG A 74 -16.18 -11.37 9.05
C ARG A 74 -17.58 -10.99 8.58
N LYS A 75 -17.68 -10.25 7.47
CA LYS A 75 -18.99 -9.86 6.89
C LYS A 75 -19.75 -11.07 6.37
N GLU A 76 -19.06 -11.98 5.69
CA GLU A 76 -19.65 -13.23 5.18
C GLU A 76 -20.13 -14.13 6.32
N ALA A 77 -19.32 -14.28 7.41
CA ALA A 77 -19.71 -15.00 8.61
C ALA A 77 -20.95 -14.39 9.31
N ALA A 78 -21.12 -13.06 9.20
CA ALA A 78 -22.31 -12.34 9.70
C ALA A 78 -23.49 -12.33 8.69
N GLY A 79 -23.42 -13.12 7.60
CA GLY A 79 -24.48 -13.16 6.56
C GLY A 79 -24.61 -11.92 5.70
N LYS A 80 -23.63 -11.00 5.75
CA LYS A 80 -23.65 -9.75 4.97
C LYS A 80 -23.00 -9.95 3.60
N LYS A 81 -23.69 -9.53 2.54
CA LYS A 81 -23.10 -9.56 1.18
C LYS A 81 -21.96 -8.57 1.05
N THR A 82 -20.87 -8.98 0.42
CA THR A 82 -19.72 -8.13 0.09
C THR A 82 -19.61 -8.00 -1.43
N THR A 83 -19.58 -6.76 -1.92
CA THR A 83 -19.49 -6.46 -3.36
C THR A 83 -18.06 -6.18 -3.84
N ARG A 84 -17.12 -5.99 -2.90
CA ARG A 84 -15.74 -5.65 -3.23
C ARG A 84 -14.86 -6.89 -3.26
N ASP A 85 -14.16 -7.08 -4.36
CA ASP A 85 -13.15 -8.11 -4.46
C ASP A 85 -11.98 -7.84 -3.49
N ALA A 86 -11.55 -8.86 -2.78
CA ALA A 86 -10.47 -8.80 -1.81
C ALA A 86 -9.33 -9.74 -2.23
N LYS A 87 -8.23 -9.15 -2.70
CA LYS A 87 -7.03 -9.93 -3.02
C LYS A 87 -6.35 -10.42 -1.74
N ASN A 88 -6.03 -11.71 -1.69
CA ASN A 88 -5.30 -12.29 -0.56
C ASN A 88 -3.77 -12.18 -0.74
N ALA A 89 -3.31 -11.03 -1.21
CA ALA A 89 -1.89 -10.73 -1.36
C ALA A 89 -1.55 -9.44 -0.61
N TRP A 90 -0.68 -9.55 0.38
CA TRP A 90 -0.24 -8.41 1.18
C TRP A 90 0.53 -7.40 0.35
N ALA A 91 0.13 -6.15 0.40
CA ALA A 91 0.83 -5.06 -0.25
C ALA A 91 1.92 -4.49 0.68
N ILE A 92 3.03 -4.06 0.08
CA ILE A 92 4.13 -3.40 0.79
C ILE A 92 3.64 -2.19 1.57
N VAL A 93 2.76 -1.38 0.95
CA VAL A 93 2.17 -0.19 1.58
C VAL A 93 1.29 -0.51 2.78
N THR A 94 0.64 -1.69 2.81
CA THR A 94 -0.15 -2.13 3.96
C THR A 94 0.74 -2.44 5.16
N VAL A 95 1.85 -3.17 4.95
CA VAL A 95 2.83 -3.45 6.00
C VAL A 95 3.47 -2.15 6.51
N GLN A 96 3.83 -1.25 5.59
CA GLN A 96 4.37 0.06 5.95
C GLN A 96 3.36 0.87 6.78
N GLY A 97 2.09 0.89 6.37
CA GLY A 97 1.03 1.60 7.08
C GLY A 97 0.78 1.05 8.48
N ILE A 98 0.90 -0.27 8.69
CA ILE A 98 0.80 -0.89 10.03
C ILE A 98 1.96 -0.42 10.92
N LEU A 99 3.20 -0.48 10.43
CA LEU A 99 4.39 -0.08 11.18
C LEU A 99 4.48 1.43 11.48
N ASP A 100 3.67 2.25 10.79
CA ASP A 100 3.64 3.71 10.93
C ASP A 100 2.46 4.24 11.74
N ASN A 101 1.54 3.38 12.13
CA ASN A 101 0.30 3.80 12.73
C ASN A 101 0.37 3.77 14.27
N ASP A 102 0.35 4.95 14.88
CA ASP A 102 0.34 5.14 16.33
C ASP A 102 -0.95 4.63 17.01
N PHE A 103 -1.95 4.25 16.23
CA PHE A 103 -3.15 3.58 16.73
C PHE A 103 -2.80 2.27 17.47
N TYR A 104 -1.78 1.55 17.05
CA TYR A 104 -1.38 0.28 17.68
C TYR A 104 -0.80 0.43 19.10
N ILE A 105 -0.42 1.64 19.51
CA ILE A 105 -0.01 1.97 20.88
C ILE A 105 -1.13 2.61 21.71
N GLY A 106 -2.38 2.53 21.24
CA GLY A 106 -3.53 3.08 21.94
C GLY A 106 -3.79 4.57 21.68
N THR A 107 -3.10 5.18 20.72
CA THR A 107 -3.26 6.60 20.37
C THR A 107 -4.26 6.79 19.24
N LEU A 108 -5.35 7.51 19.49
CA LEU A 108 -6.29 7.92 18.46
C LEU A 108 -5.82 9.25 17.84
N ARG A 109 -5.51 9.23 16.53
CA ARG A 109 -5.11 10.43 15.78
C ARG A 109 -6.06 10.68 14.63
N GLN A 110 -6.77 11.78 14.69
CA GLN A 110 -7.77 12.19 13.71
C GLN A 110 -7.44 13.56 13.08
N GLY A 111 -8.19 13.94 12.04
CA GLY A 111 -8.03 15.24 11.40
C GLY A 111 -6.76 15.39 10.55
N LYS A 112 -6.13 14.28 10.15
CA LYS A 112 -4.89 14.28 9.32
C LYS A 112 -5.06 14.97 7.96
N TYR A 113 -6.28 15.01 7.45
CA TYR A 113 -6.61 15.59 6.14
C TYR A 113 -7.79 16.52 6.21
N THR A 114 -7.83 17.50 5.31
CA THR A 114 -8.96 18.39 5.11
C THR A 114 -9.27 18.56 3.63
N ARG A 115 -10.46 19.06 3.31
CA ARG A 115 -10.85 19.45 1.96
C ARG A 115 -11.36 20.88 2.00
N ALA A 116 -10.79 21.76 1.19
CA ALA A 116 -11.21 23.16 1.10
C ALA A 116 -12.59 23.33 0.46
N LYS A 117 -13.02 22.37 -0.39
CA LYS A 117 -14.30 22.36 -1.10
C LYS A 117 -14.93 20.98 -1.05
N ILE A 118 -16.27 20.91 -1.13
CA ILE A 118 -16.97 19.64 -1.37
C ILE A 118 -16.45 19.06 -2.69
N ASN A 119 -16.03 17.79 -2.68
CA ASN A 119 -15.37 17.11 -3.79
C ASN A 119 -14.00 17.69 -4.20
N GLY A 120 -13.41 18.57 -3.40
CA GLY A 120 -12.06 19.07 -3.60
C GLY A 120 -10.98 18.03 -3.30
N LYS A 121 -9.75 18.35 -3.71
CA LYS A 121 -8.59 17.52 -3.35
C LYS A 121 -8.38 17.50 -1.84
N GLU A 122 -8.02 16.34 -1.33
CA GLU A 122 -7.58 16.16 0.04
C GLU A 122 -6.21 16.84 0.25
N VAL A 123 -6.11 17.65 1.29
CA VAL A 123 -4.88 18.33 1.70
C VAL A 123 -4.50 17.78 3.06
N ARG A 124 -3.24 17.36 3.22
CA ARG A 124 -2.71 16.94 4.51
C ARG A 124 -2.55 18.17 5.41
N ARG A 125 -2.99 18.05 6.66
CA ARG A 125 -2.76 19.07 7.69
C ARG A 125 -1.41 18.88 8.33
N ASP A 126 -0.91 19.94 8.95
CA ASP A 126 0.27 19.87 9.78
C ASP A 126 0.00 19.04 11.04
N GLU A 127 1.03 18.40 11.55
CA GLU A 127 0.87 17.47 12.69
C GLU A 127 0.32 18.15 13.95
N GLY A 128 0.61 19.44 14.14
CA GLY A 128 0.06 20.25 15.22
C GLY A 128 -1.45 20.53 15.15
N GLU A 129 -2.05 20.33 13.96
CA GLU A 129 -3.49 20.48 13.75
C GLU A 129 -4.27 19.17 13.94
N HIS A 130 -3.57 18.06 14.16
CA HIS A 130 -4.20 16.76 14.38
C HIS A 130 -4.85 16.73 15.76
N ILE A 131 -6.00 16.07 15.85
CA ILE A 131 -6.63 15.73 17.13
C ILE A 131 -5.99 14.42 17.59
N VAL A 132 -5.29 14.46 18.72
CA VAL A 132 -4.56 13.32 19.29
C VAL A 132 -5.10 13.03 20.68
N ILE A 133 -5.55 11.80 20.90
CA ILE A 133 -6.02 11.31 22.20
C ILE A 133 -5.18 10.09 22.54
N GLU A 134 -4.33 10.22 23.55
CA GLU A 134 -3.49 9.13 24.04
C GLU A 134 -4.29 8.21 24.97
N ASN A 135 -3.87 6.94 25.05
CA ASN A 135 -4.52 5.92 25.88
C ASN A 135 -6.04 5.78 25.63
N HIS A 136 -6.46 6.03 24.40
CA HIS A 136 -7.88 5.99 24.01
C HIS A 136 -8.44 4.56 24.00
N HIS A 137 -7.64 3.57 23.67
CA HIS A 137 -8.06 2.17 23.52
C HIS A 137 -6.91 1.22 23.89
N GLN A 138 -7.24 -0.05 24.01
CA GLN A 138 -6.25 -1.08 24.34
C GLN A 138 -5.16 -1.18 23.26
N ALA A 139 -3.91 -1.00 23.64
CA ALA A 139 -2.76 -1.12 22.75
C ALA A 139 -2.50 -2.59 22.36
N ILE A 140 -2.14 -2.84 21.10
CA ILE A 140 -1.63 -4.13 20.61
C ILE A 140 -0.12 -4.22 20.75
N ILE A 141 0.56 -3.08 20.59
CA ILE A 141 2.02 -2.93 20.64
C ILE A 141 2.36 -1.97 21.79
N ASP A 142 3.41 -2.28 22.54
CA ASP A 142 3.94 -1.35 23.54
C ASP A 142 4.71 -0.19 22.89
N TYR A 143 4.79 0.92 23.65
CA TYR A 143 5.44 2.14 23.18
C TYR A 143 6.92 1.94 22.82
N ARG A 144 7.65 1.11 23.57
CA ARG A 144 9.08 0.83 23.33
C ARG A 144 9.30 0.15 21.99
N THR A 145 8.50 -0.88 21.68
CA THR A 145 8.52 -1.58 20.41
C THR A 145 8.23 -0.64 19.24
N PHE A 146 7.22 0.22 19.40
CA PHE A 146 6.86 1.21 18.36
C PHE A 146 7.96 2.27 18.16
N ALA A 147 8.53 2.81 19.25
CA ALA A 147 9.63 3.77 19.19
C ALA A 147 10.87 3.18 18.50
N THR A 148 11.20 1.90 18.79
CA THR A 148 12.27 1.17 18.08
C THR A 148 11.99 1.09 16.59
N THR A 149 10.76 0.78 16.21
CA THR A 149 10.34 0.73 14.79
C THR A 149 10.54 2.09 14.11
N ARG A 150 10.13 3.18 14.77
CA ARG A 150 10.29 4.54 14.21
C ARG A 150 11.77 4.89 14.01
N ALA A 151 12.61 4.64 14.99
CA ALA A 151 14.05 4.89 14.90
C ALA A 151 14.70 4.08 13.76
N LEU A 152 14.36 2.79 13.62
CA LEU A 152 14.84 1.95 12.53
C LEU A 152 14.37 2.45 11.15
N ARG A 153 13.11 2.88 11.04
CA ARG A 153 12.57 3.44 9.80
C ARG A 153 13.27 4.73 9.40
N GLU A 154 13.49 5.62 10.36
CA GLU A 154 14.20 6.88 10.14
C GLU A 154 15.65 6.63 9.68
N LYS A 155 16.37 5.73 10.35
CA LYS A 155 17.73 5.31 9.95
C LYS A 155 17.76 4.75 8.54
N ARG A 156 16.81 3.88 8.19
CA ARG A 156 16.72 3.28 6.84
C ARG A 156 16.31 4.31 5.78
N SER A 157 15.45 5.28 6.13
CA SER A 157 15.02 6.35 5.22
C SER A 157 16.16 7.27 4.81
N ARG A 158 17.07 7.60 5.73
CA ARG A 158 18.25 8.45 5.43
C ARG A 158 19.17 7.81 4.38
N ASN A 159 19.19 6.49 4.30
CA ASN A 159 20.02 5.74 3.36
C ASN A 159 19.31 5.39 2.05
N ASN A 160 18.04 5.70 1.91
CA ASN A 160 17.24 5.39 0.73
C ASN A 160 17.20 6.59 -0.23
N TYR A 161 18.23 6.70 -1.06
CA TYR A 161 18.16 7.57 -2.23
C TYR A 161 17.17 6.97 -3.25
N ARG A 162 15.94 7.46 -3.24
CA ARG A 162 15.06 7.32 -4.41
C ARG A 162 15.45 8.45 -5.35
N GLY A 163 16.23 8.11 -6.38
CA GLY A 163 16.70 9.07 -7.36
C GLY A 163 15.56 9.92 -7.94
N VAL A 164 15.90 11.15 -8.29
CA VAL A 164 15.04 12.02 -9.08
C VAL A 164 14.67 11.27 -10.38
N LYS A 165 13.41 11.41 -10.81
CA LYS A 165 12.96 10.85 -12.09
C LYS A 165 13.84 11.43 -13.21
N VAL A 166 14.69 10.59 -13.79
CA VAL A 166 15.69 11.02 -14.79
C VAL A 166 15.13 10.97 -16.21
N ASN A 167 14.11 10.11 -16.44
CA ASN A 167 13.57 9.85 -17.78
C ASN A 167 12.07 10.04 -17.81
N ASP A 168 11.54 10.50 -18.96
CA ASP A 168 10.11 10.50 -19.21
C ASP A 168 9.62 9.07 -19.44
N ASN A 169 8.53 8.71 -18.74
CA ASN A 169 7.95 7.38 -18.81
C ASN A 169 6.73 7.39 -19.75
N VAL A 170 6.98 7.65 -21.04
CA VAL A 170 5.93 7.87 -22.05
C VAL A 170 4.95 6.70 -22.22
N TYR A 171 5.39 5.48 -21.97
CA TYR A 171 4.56 4.27 -22.11
C TYR A 171 3.87 3.86 -20.80
N SER A 172 3.99 4.64 -19.73
CA SER A 172 3.34 4.32 -18.47
C SER A 172 1.82 4.31 -18.60
N GLY A 173 1.20 3.23 -18.12
CA GLY A 173 -0.25 3.03 -18.19
C GLY A 173 -0.74 2.31 -19.42
N PHE A 174 0.07 2.19 -20.48
CA PHE A 174 -0.31 1.53 -21.74
C PHE A 174 0.17 0.09 -21.85
N LEU A 175 1.20 -0.28 -21.11
CA LEU A 175 1.83 -1.60 -21.22
C LEU A 175 1.28 -2.58 -20.19
N GLN A 176 0.94 -3.78 -20.66
CA GLN A 176 0.52 -4.91 -19.82
C GLN A 176 1.38 -6.12 -20.08
N CYS A 177 1.56 -6.96 -19.06
CA CYS A 177 2.26 -8.23 -19.18
C CYS A 177 1.40 -9.24 -19.92
N GLY A 178 1.92 -9.86 -20.98
CA GLY A 178 1.20 -10.86 -21.76
C GLY A 178 0.82 -12.11 -20.98
N ASP A 179 1.63 -12.51 -19.97
CA ASP A 179 1.37 -13.72 -19.19
C ASP A 179 0.37 -13.50 -18.05
N CYS A 180 0.55 -12.43 -17.27
CA CYS A 180 -0.25 -12.23 -16.05
C CYS A 180 -1.21 -11.04 -16.09
N GLY A 181 -1.30 -10.33 -17.21
CA GLY A 181 -2.16 -9.14 -17.37
C GLY A 181 -1.80 -7.94 -16.49
N SER A 182 -0.76 -8.06 -15.68
CA SER A 182 -0.37 -6.97 -14.76
C SER A 182 0.24 -5.81 -15.51
N PRO A 183 -0.03 -4.55 -15.14
CA PRO A 183 0.62 -3.42 -15.78
C PRO A 183 2.14 -3.48 -15.60
N LEU A 184 2.87 -3.09 -16.64
CA LEU A 184 4.30 -2.86 -16.58
C LEU A 184 4.54 -1.48 -15.97
N PHE A 185 5.61 -1.34 -15.20
CA PHE A 185 6.03 -0.05 -14.65
C PHE A 185 7.45 0.28 -15.08
N ALA A 186 7.73 1.58 -15.15
CA ALA A 186 9.01 2.09 -15.58
C ALA A 186 10.11 1.82 -14.55
N MET A 187 11.24 1.33 -15.03
CA MET A 187 12.50 1.21 -14.31
C MET A 187 13.41 2.35 -14.73
N SER A 188 13.44 3.41 -13.91
CA SER A 188 14.27 4.60 -14.17
C SER A 188 15.41 4.67 -13.14
N ARG A 189 16.51 4.01 -13.44
CA ARG A 189 17.77 4.13 -12.70
C ARG A 189 18.76 4.89 -13.56
N SER A 190 19.57 5.74 -12.93
CA SER A 190 20.57 6.55 -13.64
C SER A 190 21.69 5.72 -14.27
N ASP A 191 21.93 4.50 -13.75
CA ASP A 191 22.95 3.56 -14.17
C ASP A 191 22.46 2.53 -15.21
N LEU A 192 21.17 2.55 -15.57
CA LEU A 192 20.56 1.60 -16.51
C LEU A 192 19.78 2.33 -17.60
N ALA A 193 19.73 1.72 -18.78
CA ALA A 193 18.84 2.18 -19.85
C ALA A 193 17.36 2.13 -19.38
N PRO A 194 16.55 3.13 -19.77
CA PRO A 194 15.13 3.16 -19.42
C PRO A 194 14.42 1.90 -19.92
N ALA A 195 13.60 1.31 -19.06
CA ALA A 195 12.93 0.06 -19.36
C ALA A 195 11.61 -0.06 -18.59
N TYR A 196 10.76 -0.99 -19.03
CA TYR A 196 9.55 -1.39 -18.34
C TYR A 196 9.64 -2.83 -17.89
N THR A 197 9.10 -3.14 -16.72
CA THR A 197 9.10 -4.50 -16.15
C THR A 197 7.73 -4.88 -15.62
N CYS A 198 7.42 -6.18 -15.62
CA CYS A 198 6.17 -6.69 -15.07
C CYS A 198 6.02 -6.36 -13.58
N GLY A 199 4.90 -5.74 -13.23
CA GLY A 199 4.61 -5.33 -11.84
C GLY A 199 4.47 -6.51 -10.88
N THR A 200 3.95 -7.65 -11.35
CA THR A 200 3.83 -8.87 -10.53
C THR A 200 5.21 -9.50 -10.29
N TYR A 201 6.03 -9.64 -11.35
CA TYR A 201 7.40 -10.12 -11.19
C TYR A 201 8.22 -9.23 -10.25
N HIS A 202 8.14 -7.92 -10.41
CA HIS A 202 8.86 -7.01 -9.52
C HIS A 202 8.47 -7.16 -8.04
N ARG A 203 7.19 -7.38 -7.75
CA ARG A 203 6.69 -7.55 -6.37
C ARG A 203 6.97 -8.92 -5.80
N ARG A 204 6.74 -9.98 -6.59
CA ARG A 204 6.70 -11.39 -6.15
C ARG A 204 7.87 -12.23 -6.67
N GLY A 205 8.67 -11.72 -7.60
CA GLY A 205 9.69 -12.51 -8.29
C GLY A 205 9.07 -13.63 -9.13
N LEU A 206 9.83 -14.70 -9.31
CA LEU A 206 9.40 -15.89 -10.09
C LEU A 206 8.16 -16.58 -9.54
N LYS A 207 7.83 -16.40 -8.25
CA LYS A 207 6.57 -16.91 -7.67
C LYS A 207 5.33 -16.19 -8.19
N GLY A 208 5.47 -15.01 -8.76
CA GLY A 208 4.36 -14.20 -9.27
C GLY A 208 4.21 -14.22 -10.77
N CYS A 209 5.30 -14.14 -11.49
CA CYS A 209 5.35 -14.12 -12.96
C CYS A 209 6.78 -14.38 -13.44
N THR A 210 6.95 -14.72 -14.70
CA THR A 210 8.27 -14.75 -15.34
C THR A 210 8.83 -13.34 -15.53
N SER A 211 10.16 -13.23 -15.73
CA SER A 211 10.83 -11.94 -15.87
C SER A 211 10.53 -11.30 -17.23
N HIS A 212 9.48 -10.50 -17.28
CA HIS A 212 9.16 -9.69 -18.46
C HIS A 212 9.74 -8.28 -18.28
N HIS A 213 10.64 -7.94 -19.18
CA HIS A 213 11.36 -6.67 -19.18
C HIS A 213 11.56 -6.23 -20.64
N ILE A 214 11.25 -4.98 -20.94
CA ILE A 214 11.47 -4.39 -22.25
C ILE A 214 12.07 -2.99 -22.14
N ARG A 215 13.10 -2.71 -22.91
CA ARG A 215 13.75 -1.40 -22.98
C ARG A 215 12.93 -0.43 -23.82
N VAL A 216 13.00 0.86 -23.48
CA VAL A 216 12.28 1.93 -24.16
C VAL A 216 12.71 2.03 -25.62
N ASP A 217 14.01 1.94 -25.91
CA ASP A 217 14.55 1.99 -27.28
C ASP A 217 13.96 0.88 -28.18
N ARG A 218 13.75 -0.32 -27.64
CA ARG A 218 13.10 -1.41 -28.39
C ARG A 218 11.62 -1.17 -28.61
N LEU A 219 10.92 -0.56 -27.65
CA LEU A 219 9.52 -0.17 -27.82
C LEU A 219 9.38 0.90 -28.91
N ASP A 220 10.27 1.88 -28.91
CA ASP A 220 10.30 2.93 -29.93
C ASP A 220 10.51 2.35 -31.33
N GLU A 221 11.46 1.42 -31.46
CA GLU A 221 11.72 0.72 -32.73
C GLU A 221 10.51 -0.08 -33.22
N LEU A 222 9.88 -0.86 -32.32
CA LEU A 222 8.69 -1.65 -32.66
C LEU A 222 7.52 -0.77 -33.10
N LEU A 223 7.28 0.34 -32.41
CA LEU A 223 6.20 1.25 -32.78
C LEU A 223 6.47 1.99 -34.09
N LYS A 224 7.69 2.46 -34.31
CA LYS A 224 8.09 3.07 -35.58
C LYS A 224 7.86 2.11 -36.76
N ASN A 225 8.33 0.87 -36.62
CA ASN A 225 8.15 -0.15 -37.64
C ASN A 225 6.67 -0.50 -37.89
N TYR A 226 5.86 -0.51 -36.83
CA TYR A 226 4.42 -0.76 -36.95
C TYR A 226 3.70 0.38 -37.67
N VAL A 227 3.99 1.63 -37.30
CA VAL A 227 3.41 2.81 -37.97
C VAL A 227 3.83 2.88 -39.41
N GLN A 228 5.10 2.60 -39.73
CA GLN A 228 5.59 2.55 -41.14
C GLN A 228 4.84 1.52 -41.96
N LYS A 229 4.67 0.31 -41.43
CA LYS A 229 3.89 -0.74 -42.13
C LYS A 229 2.44 -0.34 -42.37
N LEU A 230 1.81 0.37 -41.44
CA LEU A 230 0.44 0.88 -41.64
C LEU A 230 0.40 1.96 -42.74
N ALA A 231 1.38 2.87 -42.73
CA ALA A 231 1.48 3.91 -43.77
C ALA A 231 1.70 3.28 -45.16
N ASP A 232 2.62 2.34 -45.28
CA ASP A 232 2.91 1.64 -46.55
C ASP A 232 1.69 0.83 -47.04
N GLY A 233 0.99 0.14 -46.13
CA GLY A 233 -0.24 -0.61 -46.44
C GLY A 233 -1.41 0.29 -46.85
N SER A 234 -1.53 1.48 -46.23
CA SER A 234 -2.55 2.48 -46.61
C SER A 234 -2.27 3.10 -47.97
N SER A 235 -1.01 3.31 -48.33
CA SER A 235 -0.62 3.84 -49.64
C SER A 235 -0.86 2.81 -50.79
N ALA A 236 -0.92 1.52 -50.46
CA ALA A 236 -1.22 0.47 -51.44
C ALA A 236 -2.73 0.26 -51.66
N MET A 237 -3.59 0.94 -50.88
CA MET A 237 -5.07 0.88 -51.02
C MET A 237 -5.65 2.11 -51.75
N LEU A 238 -4.84 3.09 -52.09
CA LEU A 238 -5.17 4.27 -52.90
C LEU A 238 -4.64 4.07 -54.29
#